data_4fa70381d2f5eb0873e250a4e0143229
#
_entry.id   4fa70381d2f5eb0873e250a4e0143229
#
_cell.length_a   1.000
_cell.length_b   1.000
_cell.length_c   1.000
_cell.angle_alpha   90.00
_cell.angle_beta   90.00
_cell.angle_gamma   90.00
#
_symmetry.space_group_name_H-M   'P 1'
#
loop_
_entity.id
_entity.type
_entity.pdbx_description
1 polymer ?
#
loop_
_entity_poly.entity_id
_entity_poly.type
_entity_poly.pdbx_seq_one_letter_code
_entity_poly.pdbx_strand_id
1 'polypeptide(L)'
;MHWADFRAQRLSERDVPQVIVSGITPSGEFHIGHLREILTAEMIHRACLDAGLDSRYVFIVDSMDPLRRVYDFLSPEYEKYIGVPLAYIPAPNPDGTPSTGSVSYAEYFLNPFLESLREIGVFPEIEMNHEAYEDGRFSEKILSLIHI
;
A
#
# COMPACT_ATOMS: atom_id res chain seq x y z
N MET A 1 -7.66 -4.41 28.83
CA MET A 1 -6.61 -3.81 28.00
C MET A 1 -6.46 -4.65 26.75
N HIS A 2 -6.65 -4.04 25.59
CA HIS A 2 -6.54 -4.70 24.28
C HIS A 2 -5.06 -4.82 23.91
N TRP A 3 -4.69 -5.76 23.02
CA TRP A 3 -3.30 -5.95 22.58
C TRP A 3 -2.68 -4.68 21.94
N ALA A 4 -3.51 -3.87 21.25
CA ALA A 4 -3.08 -2.61 20.67
C ALA A 4 -2.69 -1.57 21.73
N ASP A 5 -3.41 -1.52 22.86
CA ASP A 5 -3.09 -0.63 23.98
C ASP A 5 -1.71 -0.97 24.56
N PHE A 6 -1.39 -2.26 24.64
CA PHE A 6 -0.04 -2.70 25.04
C PHE A 6 1.04 -2.20 24.10
N ARG A 7 0.75 -2.20 22.78
CA ARG A 7 1.70 -1.68 21.78
C ARG A 7 1.87 -0.18 21.91
N ALA A 8 0.77 0.57 22.04
CA ALA A 8 0.80 2.01 22.26
C ALA A 8 1.59 2.38 23.52
N GLN A 9 1.39 1.67 24.62
CA GLN A 9 2.14 1.87 25.86
C GLN A 9 3.65 1.68 25.67
N ARG A 10 4.09 0.67 24.90
CA ARG A 10 5.52 0.48 24.60
C ARG A 10 6.07 1.55 23.67
N LEU A 11 5.25 2.07 22.75
CA LEU A 11 5.63 3.14 21.85
C LEU A 11 5.77 4.47 22.59
N SER A 12 4.98 4.72 23.64
CA SER A 12 5.09 5.95 24.45
C SER A 12 6.45 6.10 25.16
N GLU A 13 7.16 4.99 25.37
CA GLU A 13 8.51 5.02 25.97
C GLU A 13 9.57 5.67 25.06
N ARG A 14 9.27 5.86 23.76
CA ARG A 14 10.22 6.39 22.77
C ARG A 14 10.30 7.91 22.74
N ASP A 15 9.32 8.61 23.27
CA ASP A 15 9.21 10.07 23.30
C ASP A 15 9.47 10.77 21.94
N VAL A 16 8.93 10.17 20.87
CA VAL A 16 8.98 10.68 19.50
C VAL A 16 7.64 10.45 18.78
N PRO A 17 7.29 11.26 17.76
CA PRO A 17 6.13 11.00 16.91
C PRO A 17 6.16 9.57 16.36
N GLN A 18 5.02 8.89 16.37
CA GLN A 18 4.89 7.51 15.92
C GLN A 18 4.38 7.46 14.48
N VAL A 19 5.05 6.71 13.62
CA VAL A 19 4.57 6.43 12.26
C VAL A 19 4.25 4.94 12.17
N ILE A 20 2.96 4.64 12.05
CA ILE A 20 2.48 3.27 11.84
C ILE A 20 2.40 3.04 10.34
N VAL A 21 2.97 1.96 9.86
CA VAL A 21 3.07 1.69 8.42
C VAL A 21 2.51 0.30 8.11
N SER A 22 1.76 0.20 7.03
CA SER A 22 1.44 -1.06 6.35
C SER A 22 1.77 -0.95 4.87
N GLY A 23 1.91 -2.08 4.18
CA GLY A 23 2.24 -2.07 2.75
C GLY A 23 1.62 -3.24 2.01
N ILE A 24 1.06 -3.00 0.83
CA ILE A 24 0.45 -4.03 -0.01
C ILE A 24 0.75 -3.74 -1.48
N THR A 25 1.07 -4.81 -2.23
CA THR A 25 1.20 -4.78 -3.69
C THR A 25 -0.18 -4.95 -4.35
N PRO A 26 -0.66 -4.01 -5.18
CA PRO A 26 -1.96 -4.10 -5.86
C PRO A 26 -1.89 -5.01 -7.10
N SER A 27 -1.54 -6.29 -6.91
CA SER A 27 -1.32 -7.25 -7.99
C SER A 27 -2.60 -7.94 -8.49
N GLY A 28 -3.74 -7.72 -7.84
CA GLY A 28 -5.04 -8.28 -8.15
C GLY A 28 -6.08 -7.83 -7.13
N GLU A 29 -7.26 -8.45 -7.13
CA GLU A 29 -8.33 -8.13 -6.20
C GLU A 29 -7.88 -8.25 -4.74
N PHE A 30 -8.24 -7.24 -3.95
CA PHE A 30 -7.98 -7.25 -2.51
C PHE A 30 -8.97 -8.17 -1.80
N HIS A 31 -8.51 -8.84 -0.77
CA HIS A 31 -9.29 -9.80 0.00
C HIS A 31 -9.09 -9.60 1.51
N ILE A 32 -9.82 -10.37 2.32
CA ILE A 32 -9.80 -10.27 3.79
C ILE A 32 -8.39 -10.38 4.40
N GLY A 33 -7.45 -11.07 3.74
CA GLY A 33 -6.06 -11.15 4.17
C GLY A 33 -5.36 -9.79 4.16
N HIS A 34 -5.59 -8.98 3.11
CA HIS A 34 -5.09 -7.61 3.01
C HIS A 34 -5.74 -6.70 4.03
N LEU A 35 -7.06 -6.84 4.23
CA LEU A 35 -7.79 -6.07 5.22
C LEU A 35 -7.26 -6.32 6.65
N ARG A 36 -6.85 -7.55 6.96
CA ARG A 36 -6.25 -7.87 8.26
C ARG A 36 -4.99 -7.07 8.53
N GLU A 37 -4.13 -6.86 7.54
CA GLU A 37 -2.92 -6.06 7.68
C GLU A 37 -3.26 -4.59 7.97
N ILE A 38 -4.14 -4.02 7.16
CA ILE A 38 -4.61 -2.63 7.33
C ILE A 38 -5.23 -2.43 8.71
N LEU A 39 -6.16 -3.30 9.12
CA LEU A 39 -6.83 -3.18 10.42
C LEU A 39 -5.86 -3.36 11.59
N THR A 40 -4.83 -4.19 11.45
CA THR A 40 -3.81 -4.35 12.49
C THR A 40 -3.05 -3.04 12.72
N ALA A 41 -2.64 -2.37 11.65
CA ALA A 41 -1.96 -1.06 11.71
C ALA A 41 -2.90 0.03 12.26
N GLU A 42 -4.13 0.09 11.76
CA GLU A 42 -5.16 1.04 12.21
C GLU A 42 -5.47 0.92 13.70
N MET A 43 -5.57 -0.31 14.22
CA MET A 43 -5.82 -0.53 15.65
C MET A 43 -4.67 -0.01 16.51
N ILE A 44 -3.42 -0.17 16.08
CA ILE A 44 -2.26 0.38 16.80
C ILE A 44 -2.28 1.91 16.72
N HIS A 45 -2.56 2.47 15.55
CA HIS A 45 -2.67 3.91 15.34
C HIS A 45 -3.71 4.54 16.27
N ARG A 46 -4.93 3.98 16.30
CA ARG A 46 -5.99 4.46 17.22
C ARG A 46 -5.58 4.35 18.68
N ALA A 47 -4.99 3.22 19.08
CA ALA A 47 -4.52 3.07 20.45
C ALA A 47 -3.43 4.09 20.83
N CYS A 48 -2.56 4.49 19.89
CA CYS A 48 -1.60 5.56 20.09
C CYS A 48 -2.30 6.92 20.30
N LEU A 49 -3.30 7.24 19.47
CA LEU A 49 -4.10 8.47 19.62
C LEU A 49 -4.86 8.48 20.96
N ASP A 50 -5.49 7.36 21.34
CA ASP A 50 -6.20 7.22 22.63
C ASP A 50 -5.26 7.37 23.83
N ALA A 51 -3.98 7.00 23.66
CA ALA A 51 -2.94 7.21 24.67
C ALA A 51 -2.33 8.64 24.64
N GLY A 52 -2.81 9.53 23.78
CA GLY A 52 -2.34 10.90 23.65
C GLY A 52 -1.02 11.05 22.90
N LEU A 53 -0.59 10.04 22.15
CA LEU A 53 0.64 10.09 21.35
C LEU A 53 0.38 10.80 20.01
N ASP A 54 1.37 11.53 19.53
CA ASP A 54 1.42 11.99 18.13
C ASP A 54 1.64 10.78 17.24
N SER A 55 0.65 10.44 16.42
CA SER A 55 0.67 9.23 15.59
C SER A 55 0.10 9.50 14.20
N ARG A 56 0.78 8.97 13.18
CA ARG A 56 0.32 8.92 11.79
C ARG A 56 0.21 7.49 11.32
N TYR A 57 -0.77 7.20 10.47
CA TYR A 57 -0.87 5.91 9.79
C TYR A 57 -0.66 6.10 8.29
N VAL A 58 0.36 5.46 7.74
CA VAL A 58 0.74 5.49 6.32
C VAL A 58 0.52 4.10 5.71
N PHE A 59 -0.24 4.05 4.64
CA PHE A 59 -0.41 2.86 3.82
C PHE A 59 0.42 2.99 2.54
N ILE A 60 1.50 2.24 2.46
CA ILE A 60 2.39 2.19 1.29
C ILE A 60 1.78 1.23 0.27
N VAL A 61 1.55 1.72 -0.92
CA VAL A 61 1.12 0.92 -2.07
C VAL A 61 2.34 0.58 -2.91
N ASP A 62 2.69 -0.72 -2.95
CA ASP A 62 3.86 -1.22 -3.70
C ASP A 62 3.58 -1.27 -5.22
N SER A 63 3.29 -0.11 -5.79
CA SER A 63 2.97 0.09 -7.19
C SER A 63 4.17 -0.05 -8.14
N MET A 64 5.41 -0.01 -7.61
CA MET A 64 6.64 -0.31 -8.34
C MET A 64 6.93 -1.81 -8.47
N ASP A 65 6.20 -2.66 -7.74
CA ASP A 65 6.31 -4.11 -7.94
C ASP A 65 5.96 -4.46 -9.40
N PRO A 66 6.75 -5.33 -10.05
CA PRO A 66 6.50 -5.70 -11.44
C PRO A 66 5.37 -6.72 -11.57
N LEU A 67 4.69 -6.71 -12.71
CA LEU A 67 3.83 -7.83 -13.11
C LEU A 67 4.70 -9.10 -13.23
N ARG A 68 4.43 -10.09 -12.39
CA ARG A 68 5.28 -11.31 -12.30
C ARG A 68 4.88 -12.40 -13.28
N ARG A 69 3.61 -12.40 -13.68
CA ARG A 69 3.02 -13.39 -14.63
C ARG A 69 1.70 -12.85 -15.15
N VAL A 70 1.22 -13.42 -16.22
CA VAL A 70 -0.17 -13.24 -16.66
C VAL A 70 -1.06 -14.10 -15.73
N TYR A 71 -1.95 -13.42 -14.99
CA TYR A 71 -2.92 -14.08 -14.10
C TYR A 71 -4.11 -14.60 -14.92
N ASP A 72 -4.86 -15.55 -14.38
CA ASP A 72 -5.97 -16.23 -15.10
C ASP A 72 -7.10 -15.28 -15.54
N PHE A 73 -7.23 -14.14 -14.90
CA PHE A 73 -8.20 -13.09 -15.27
C PHE A 73 -7.68 -12.10 -16.33
N LEU A 74 -6.43 -12.22 -16.74
CA LEU A 74 -5.81 -11.38 -17.76
C LEU A 74 -5.72 -12.10 -19.10
N SER A 75 -5.88 -11.38 -20.19
CA SER A 75 -5.62 -11.91 -21.52
C SER A 75 -4.12 -12.12 -21.77
N PRO A 76 -3.75 -13.01 -22.73
CA PRO A 76 -2.34 -13.22 -23.10
C PRO A 76 -1.61 -11.96 -23.56
N GLU A 77 -2.33 -10.90 -23.93
CA GLU A 77 -1.75 -9.62 -24.32
C GLU A 77 -0.93 -8.96 -23.20
N TYR A 78 -1.12 -9.37 -21.93
CA TYR A 78 -0.34 -8.91 -20.80
C TYR A 78 1.06 -9.51 -20.72
N GLU A 79 1.40 -10.51 -21.53
CA GLU A 79 2.76 -11.09 -21.58
C GLU A 79 3.83 -10.03 -21.84
N LYS A 80 3.53 -9.04 -22.68
CA LYS A 80 4.44 -7.92 -23.00
C LYS A 80 4.73 -7.00 -21.81
N TYR A 81 3.93 -7.07 -20.74
CA TYR A 81 4.09 -6.26 -19.54
C TYR A 81 4.74 -7.02 -18.37
N ILE A 82 5.10 -8.29 -18.53
CA ILE A 82 5.82 -9.03 -17.50
C ILE A 82 7.16 -8.32 -17.23
N GLY A 83 7.42 -8.02 -15.94
CA GLY A 83 8.60 -7.27 -15.51
C GLY A 83 8.41 -5.75 -15.47
N VAL A 84 7.30 -5.23 -15.99
CA VAL A 84 6.97 -3.79 -15.92
C VAL A 84 6.23 -3.50 -14.59
N PRO A 85 6.57 -2.40 -13.89
CA PRO A 85 5.88 -2.02 -12.67
C PRO A 85 4.37 -1.81 -12.86
N LEU A 86 3.58 -2.21 -11.86
CA LEU A 86 2.11 -2.16 -11.91
C LEU A 86 1.55 -0.74 -12.14
N ALA A 87 2.28 0.29 -11.71
CA ALA A 87 1.93 1.68 -11.95
C ALA A 87 1.96 2.10 -13.43
N TYR A 88 2.73 1.39 -14.26
CA TYR A 88 2.98 1.77 -15.66
C TYR A 88 2.32 0.86 -16.69
N ILE A 89 1.55 -0.11 -16.24
CA ILE A 89 0.78 -0.97 -17.13
C ILE A 89 -0.70 -0.58 -17.11
N PRO A 90 -1.44 -0.73 -18.24
CA PRO A 90 -2.84 -0.37 -18.30
C PRO A 90 -3.70 -1.26 -17.40
N ALA A 91 -4.81 -0.72 -16.93
CA ALA A 91 -5.84 -1.49 -16.24
C ALA A 91 -6.45 -2.56 -17.15
N PRO A 92 -6.93 -3.70 -16.61
CA PRO A 92 -7.67 -4.66 -17.41
C PRO A 92 -9.10 -4.18 -17.72
N ASN A 93 -9.57 -4.46 -18.93
CA ASN A 93 -10.98 -4.42 -19.28
C ASN A 93 -11.73 -5.61 -18.64
N PRO A 94 -13.06 -5.63 -18.61
CA PRO A 94 -13.84 -6.77 -18.09
C PRO A 94 -13.55 -8.11 -18.77
N ASP A 95 -13.06 -8.11 -20.01
CA ASP A 95 -12.64 -9.30 -20.75
C ASP A 95 -11.16 -9.68 -20.54
N GLY A 96 -10.47 -8.96 -19.66
CA GLY A 96 -9.07 -9.16 -19.33
C GLY A 96 -8.06 -8.51 -20.29
N THR A 97 -8.51 -7.85 -21.36
CA THR A 97 -7.61 -7.18 -22.30
C THR A 97 -7.08 -5.85 -21.73
N PRO A 98 -5.88 -5.38 -22.14
CA PRO A 98 -5.39 -4.07 -21.69
C PRO A 98 -6.31 -2.93 -22.14
N SER A 99 -6.68 -2.04 -21.22
CA SER A 99 -7.46 -0.86 -21.53
C SER A 99 -6.64 0.19 -22.27
N THR A 100 -7.35 1.12 -22.93
CA THR A 100 -6.77 2.33 -23.55
C THR A 100 -6.95 3.57 -22.68
N GLY A 101 -7.50 3.40 -21.46
CA GLY A 101 -7.72 4.48 -20.50
C GLY A 101 -6.44 4.91 -19.79
N SER A 102 -6.56 5.96 -18.98
CA SER A 102 -5.44 6.52 -18.21
C SER A 102 -5.23 5.84 -16.85
N VAL A 103 -6.15 4.98 -16.42
CA VAL A 103 -6.05 4.27 -15.14
C VAL A 103 -5.01 3.16 -15.25
N SER A 104 -4.05 3.14 -14.34
CA SER A 104 -3.06 2.08 -14.25
C SER A 104 -3.63 0.79 -13.65
N TYR A 105 -2.95 -0.31 -13.86
CA TYR A 105 -3.26 -1.59 -13.22
C TYR A 105 -3.29 -1.47 -11.68
N ALA A 106 -2.31 -0.77 -11.11
CA ALA A 106 -2.25 -0.56 -9.67
C ALA A 106 -3.48 0.18 -9.14
N GLU A 107 -3.87 1.29 -9.79
CA GLU A 107 -5.04 2.08 -9.39
C GLU A 107 -6.35 1.31 -9.58
N TYR A 108 -6.47 0.51 -10.62
CA TYR A 108 -7.66 -0.29 -10.90
C TYR A 108 -8.02 -1.22 -9.74
N PHE A 109 -7.04 -1.91 -9.16
CA PHE A 109 -7.28 -2.80 -8.03
C PHE A 109 -7.30 -2.05 -6.69
N LEU A 110 -6.54 -0.97 -6.56
CA LEU A 110 -6.46 -0.19 -5.33
C LEU A 110 -7.75 0.58 -5.02
N ASN A 111 -8.33 1.27 -6.01
CA ASN A 111 -9.42 2.21 -5.78
C ASN A 111 -10.65 1.59 -5.09
N PRO A 112 -11.18 0.42 -5.52
CA PRO A 112 -12.29 -0.22 -4.82
C PRO A 112 -11.97 -0.60 -3.37
N PHE A 113 -10.70 -0.96 -3.10
CA PHE A 113 -10.25 -1.27 -1.75
C PHE A 113 -10.23 -0.02 -0.86
N LEU A 114 -9.75 1.12 -1.37
CA LEU A 114 -9.79 2.40 -0.65
C LEU A 114 -11.22 2.85 -0.34
N GLU A 115 -12.17 2.63 -1.26
CA GLU A 115 -13.59 2.89 -1.02
C GLU A 115 -14.10 2.03 0.13
N SER A 116 -13.82 0.73 0.12
CA SER A 116 -14.18 -0.19 1.20
C SER A 116 -13.57 0.22 2.55
N LEU A 117 -12.32 0.70 2.57
CA LEU A 117 -11.70 1.22 3.80
C LEU A 117 -12.44 2.44 4.35
N ARG A 118 -12.85 3.36 3.47
CA ARG A 118 -13.63 4.55 3.87
C ARG A 118 -14.98 4.16 4.48
N GLU A 119 -15.67 3.17 3.90
CA GLU A 119 -16.95 2.68 4.41
C GLU A 119 -16.85 2.14 5.84
N ILE A 120 -15.73 1.52 6.20
CA ILE A 120 -15.48 1.01 7.57
C ILE A 120 -14.78 2.03 8.47
N GLY A 121 -14.60 3.27 8.02
CA GLY A 121 -14.03 4.36 8.80
C GLY A 121 -12.52 4.30 9.01
N VAL A 122 -11.78 3.76 8.03
CA VAL A 122 -10.32 3.68 8.01
C VAL A 122 -9.76 4.63 6.97
N PHE A 123 -8.91 5.59 7.38
CA PHE A 123 -8.42 6.70 6.56
C PHE A 123 -6.91 6.86 6.67
N PRO A 124 -6.10 5.91 6.18
CA PRO A 124 -4.65 6.05 6.19
C PRO A 124 -4.19 7.12 5.20
N GLU A 125 -3.03 7.69 5.44
CA GLU A 125 -2.30 8.45 4.43
C GLU A 125 -1.80 7.48 3.35
N ILE A 126 -2.16 7.70 2.10
CA ILE A 126 -1.76 6.82 0.99
C ILE A 126 -0.44 7.29 0.39
N GLU A 127 0.50 6.38 0.29
CA GLU A 127 1.80 6.59 -0.34
C GLU A 127 1.97 5.62 -1.52
N MET A 128 1.90 6.13 -2.74
CA MET A 128 2.22 5.36 -3.94
C MET A 128 3.74 5.30 -4.11
N ASN A 129 4.36 4.13 -3.94
CA ASN A 129 5.82 4.09 -3.90
C ASN A 129 6.50 4.44 -5.24
N HIS A 130 5.84 4.26 -6.40
CA HIS A 130 6.38 4.73 -7.68
C HIS A 130 6.60 6.25 -7.69
N GLU A 131 5.65 7.04 -7.15
CA GLU A 131 5.81 8.50 -7.03
C GLU A 131 6.99 8.85 -6.13
N ALA A 132 7.18 8.12 -5.02
CA ALA A 132 8.31 8.34 -4.12
C ALA A 132 9.67 8.02 -4.77
N TYR A 133 9.71 7.04 -5.69
CA TYR A 133 10.90 6.78 -6.50
C TYR A 133 11.15 7.89 -7.54
N GLU A 134 10.12 8.32 -8.26
CA GLU A 134 10.20 9.39 -9.26
C GLU A 134 10.63 10.73 -8.66
N ASP A 135 10.09 11.08 -7.50
CA ASP A 135 10.44 12.29 -6.72
C ASP A 135 11.83 12.21 -6.08
N GLY A 136 12.51 11.06 -6.16
CA GLY A 136 13.82 10.85 -5.57
C GLY A 136 13.84 10.76 -4.04
N ARG A 137 12.69 10.62 -3.37
CA ARG A 137 12.57 10.56 -1.89
C ARG A 137 13.35 9.40 -1.26
N PHE A 138 13.57 8.31 -2.02
CA PHE A 138 14.36 7.17 -1.57
C PHE A 138 15.85 7.25 -1.92
N SER A 139 16.26 8.18 -2.78
CA SER A 139 17.61 8.21 -3.35
C SER A 139 18.71 8.28 -2.29
N GLU A 140 18.56 9.18 -1.30
CA GLU A 140 19.55 9.33 -0.21
C GLU A 140 19.66 8.06 0.62
N LYS A 141 18.52 7.41 0.95
CA LYS A 141 18.48 6.18 1.75
C LYS A 141 19.06 4.99 1.00
N ILE A 142 18.73 4.87 -0.29
CA ILE A 142 19.29 3.83 -1.15
C ILE A 142 20.81 3.97 -1.24
N LEU A 143 21.31 5.18 -1.48
CA LEU A 143 22.76 5.45 -1.51
C LEU A 143 23.43 5.12 -0.18
N SER A 144 22.81 5.46 0.94
CA SER A 144 23.35 5.13 2.26
C SER A 144 23.45 3.62 2.49
N LEU A 145 22.52 2.82 1.97
CA LEU A 145 22.53 1.36 2.07
C LEU A 145 23.56 0.69 1.16
N ILE A 146 23.86 1.29 0.01
CA ILE A 146 24.87 0.77 -0.93
C ILE A 146 26.29 0.96 -0.40
N HIS A 147 26.50 1.95 0.46
CA HIS A 147 27.83 2.33 0.97
C HIS A 147 28.12 1.81 2.39
N ILE A 148 27.35 0.86 2.89
CA ILE A 148 27.61 0.21 4.18
C ILE A 148 28.70 -0.85 4.09
#